data_1fa7b7d5b5f4d5aa23fd1c1c6778482d
#
_entry.id   1fa7b7d5b5f4d5aa23fd1c1c6778482d
#
_cell.length_a   1.000
_cell.length_b   1.000
_cell.length_c   1.000
_cell.angle_alpha   90.00
_cell.angle_beta   90.00
_cell.angle_gamma   90.00
#
_symmetry.space_group_name_H-M   'P 1'
#
loop_
_entity.id
_entity.type
_entity.pdbx_description
1 polymer ?
#
loop_
_entity_poly.entity_id
_entity_poly.type
_entity_poly.pdbx_seq_one_letter_code
_entity_poly.pdbx_strand_id
1 'polypeptide(L)'
;MINPFENVNGHRNETTCAYALTNIHPMENHPFKVKDDEDMAALVESIRQYGVLNPIIVRKRQTGGGYEIVSGHRRYEACKRLNKFDIPVIVRDLTDEEAILTMVDANLQRERILPSEKAFAYKMKMDVLRHQGSSCQDGTKRSDETLAESTDDSARQIQRYIRLTYLIPELLKMVDEGIVPLTAGVNYSYMRQFEQMTVWMMLMDKSMSITTDKTEEMKNASKTKELNEEDIRGYFKCNAVEPKEKAPKKQSVKFAFDEISDFFPDMQPKEVKDKIIEILFAW
;
A
#
# COMPACT_ATOMS: atom_id res chain seq x y z
N MET A 1 -23.95 -32.87 15.93
CA MET A 1 -23.83 -31.63 15.16
C MET A 1 -22.37 -31.23 15.15
N ILE A 2 -21.69 -31.36 14.05
CA ILE A 2 -20.25 -31.08 13.92
C ILE A 2 -20.14 -29.54 13.82
N ASN A 3 -19.34 -28.97 14.70
CA ASN A 3 -19.05 -27.53 14.74
C ASN A 3 -18.23 -27.16 13.50
N PRO A 4 -18.72 -26.28 12.56
CA PRO A 4 -18.02 -25.98 11.31
C PRO A 4 -16.73 -25.14 11.47
N PHE A 5 -16.30 -24.87 12.71
CA PHE A 5 -15.12 -24.08 13.03
C PHE A 5 -13.95 -24.88 13.61
N GLU A 6 -13.95 -26.21 13.43
CA GLU A 6 -12.78 -27.01 13.77
C GLU A 6 -11.69 -26.88 12.69
N ASN A 7 -10.67 -26.15 13.05
CA ASN A 7 -9.26 -26.24 12.62
C ASN A 7 -8.87 -26.12 11.15
N VAL A 8 -8.34 -24.95 10.81
CA VAL A 8 -7.34 -24.84 9.74
C VAL A 8 -5.92 -24.47 10.26
N ASN A 9 -5.74 -24.06 11.51
CA ASN A 9 -4.41 -23.70 12.06
C ASN A 9 -4.28 -24.08 13.54
N GLY A 10 -4.13 -25.34 13.89
CA GLY A 10 -3.47 -25.83 15.11
C GLY A 10 -3.74 -25.19 16.47
N HIS A 11 -4.65 -24.22 16.61
CA HIS A 11 -4.97 -23.55 17.87
C HIS A 11 -6.14 -24.25 18.57
N ARG A 12 -5.83 -24.86 19.70
CA ARG A 12 -6.77 -25.54 20.59
C ARG A 12 -7.83 -24.56 21.08
N ASN A 13 -9.12 -24.91 20.88
CA ASN A 13 -10.32 -24.34 21.54
C ASN A 13 -10.29 -22.83 21.80
N GLU A 14 -10.27 -22.02 20.73
CA GLU A 14 -10.44 -20.58 20.86
C GLU A 14 -11.90 -20.26 21.20
N THR A 15 -12.16 -19.88 22.44
CA THR A 15 -13.50 -19.50 22.88
C THR A 15 -13.79 -18.06 22.45
N THR A 16 -14.86 -17.87 21.67
CA THR A 16 -15.35 -16.53 21.33
C THR A 16 -16.18 -16.00 22.52
N CYS A 17 -15.80 -14.83 23.01
CA CYS A 17 -16.51 -14.11 24.08
C CYS A 17 -16.93 -12.73 23.60
N ALA A 18 -18.03 -12.18 24.14
CA ALA A 18 -18.41 -10.79 23.91
C ALA A 18 -17.77 -9.88 24.97
N TYR A 19 -17.07 -8.86 24.54
CA TYR A 19 -16.45 -7.87 25.42
C TYR A 19 -16.92 -6.47 25.09
N ALA A 20 -17.10 -5.65 26.14
CA ALA A 20 -17.47 -4.25 26.00
C ALA A 20 -16.38 -3.49 25.23
N LEU A 21 -16.78 -2.67 24.24
CA LEU A 21 -15.85 -1.89 23.42
C LEU A 21 -14.97 -0.96 24.28
N THR A 22 -15.47 -0.51 25.43
CA THR A 22 -14.73 0.35 26.39
C THR A 22 -13.50 -0.33 26.98
N ASN A 23 -13.47 -1.66 27.00
CA ASN A 23 -12.35 -2.45 27.54
C ASN A 23 -11.35 -2.86 26.47
N ILE A 24 -11.56 -2.44 25.21
CA ILE A 24 -10.75 -2.82 24.06
C ILE A 24 -10.07 -1.58 23.51
N HIS A 25 -8.76 -1.66 23.32
CA HIS A 25 -7.92 -0.55 22.88
C HIS A 25 -7.17 -0.91 21.59
N PRO A 26 -6.98 0.02 20.66
CA PRO A 26 -6.12 -0.22 19.51
C PRO A 26 -4.67 -0.43 19.96
N MET A 27 -3.91 -1.23 19.18
CA MET A 27 -2.48 -1.42 19.40
C MET A 27 -1.73 -0.11 19.12
N GLU A 28 -0.80 0.23 20.00
CA GLU A 28 0.11 1.37 19.80
C GLU A 28 1.04 1.09 18.59
N ASN A 29 1.37 2.15 17.84
CA ASN A 29 2.23 2.06 16.65
C ASN A 29 1.73 1.15 15.52
N HIS A 30 0.41 0.97 15.41
CA HIS A 30 -0.19 0.17 14.34
C HIS A 30 0.03 0.84 12.96
N PRO A 31 0.75 0.19 12.02
CA PRO A 31 1.16 0.82 10.76
C PRO A 31 0.01 0.97 9.76
N PHE A 32 -1.03 0.16 9.88
CA PHE A 32 -2.14 0.11 8.93
C PHE A 32 -3.24 1.09 9.33
N LYS A 33 -3.53 2.05 8.46
CA LYS A 33 -4.55 3.07 8.71
C LYS A 33 -5.95 2.50 8.48
N VAL A 34 -6.86 2.79 9.40
CA VAL A 34 -8.29 2.57 9.17
C VAL A 34 -8.80 3.74 8.34
N LYS A 35 -9.01 3.50 7.02
CA LYS A 35 -9.51 4.50 6.09
C LYS A 35 -11.03 4.62 6.19
N ASP A 36 -11.52 5.83 6.00
CA ASP A 36 -12.94 6.12 5.82
C ASP A 36 -13.26 6.11 4.33
N ASP A 37 -13.47 4.91 3.80
CA ASP A 37 -13.71 4.62 2.39
C ASP A 37 -15.05 3.90 2.19
N GLU A 38 -15.43 3.68 0.95
CA GLU A 38 -16.66 2.95 0.59
C GLU A 38 -16.69 1.54 1.19
N ASP A 39 -15.53 0.89 1.28
CA ASP A 39 -15.41 -0.44 1.92
C ASP A 39 -15.70 -0.38 3.42
N MET A 40 -15.38 0.73 4.09
CA MET A 40 -15.75 0.93 5.49
C MET A 40 -17.25 1.15 5.63
N ALA A 41 -17.87 1.92 4.75
CA ALA A 41 -19.32 2.13 4.76
C ALA A 41 -20.07 0.81 4.52
N ALA A 42 -19.62 0.00 3.56
CA ALA A 42 -20.16 -1.34 3.30
C ALA A 42 -20.00 -2.28 4.51
N LEU A 43 -18.85 -2.24 5.19
CA LEU A 43 -18.61 -3.03 6.39
C LEU A 43 -19.53 -2.61 7.54
N VAL A 44 -19.72 -1.31 7.76
CA VAL A 44 -20.66 -0.78 8.78
C VAL A 44 -22.08 -1.28 8.50
N GLU A 45 -22.53 -1.22 7.24
CA GLU A 45 -23.87 -1.69 6.88
C GLU A 45 -24.00 -3.21 7.05
N SER A 46 -23.00 -3.98 6.65
CA SER A 46 -22.97 -5.43 6.87
C SER A 46 -23.04 -5.78 8.37
N ILE A 47 -22.27 -5.08 9.22
CA ILE A 47 -22.31 -5.29 10.68
C ILE A 47 -23.63 -4.85 11.29
N ARG A 48 -24.29 -3.85 10.71
CA ARG A 48 -25.64 -3.44 11.13
C ARG A 48 -26.66 -4.55 10.91
N GLN A 49 -26.62 -5.19 9.74
CA GLN A 49 -27.58 -6.21 9.33
C GLN A 49 -27.31 -7.58 9.96
N TYR A 50 -26.07 -8.02 9.95
CA TYR A 50 -25.70 -9.40 10.30
C TYR A 50 -24.90 -9.52 11.60
N GLY A 51 -24.51 -8.40 12.20
CA GLY A 51 -23.56 -8.42 13.33
C GLY A 51 -22.13 -8.69 12.87
N VAL A 52 -21.24 -8.87 13.83
CA VAL A 52 -19.83 -9.21 13.57
C VAL A 52 -19.71 -10.72 13.40
N LEU A 53 -19.66 -11.21 12.16
CA LEU A 53 -19.58 -12.63 11.85
C LEU A 53 -18.21 -13.24 12.24
N ASN A 54 -17.14 -12.51 11.99
CA ASN A 54 -15.79 -12.93 12.34
C ASN A 54 -15.30 -12.16 13.57
N PRO A 55 -15.01 -12.80 14.71
CA PRO A 55 -14.55 -12.13 15.91
C PRO A 55 -13.21 -11.41 15.66
N ILE A 56 -12.94 -10.37 16.44
CA ILE A 56 -11.63 -9.72 16.45
C ILE A 56 -10.68 -10.51 17.34
N ILE A 57 -9.37 -10.43 17.04
CA ILE A 57 -8.35 -11.06 17.87
C ILE A 57 -7.77 -9.99 18.80
N VAL A 58 -7.78 -10.29 20.09
CA VAL A 58 -7.25 -9.41 21.11
C VAL A 58 -6.30 -10.15 22.03
N ARG A 59 -5.41 -9.42 22.69
CA ARG A 59 -4.58 -9.92 23.79
C ARG A 59 -4.78 -9.07 25.04
N LYS A 60 -4.44 -9.62 26.19
CA LYS A 60 -4.46 -8.87 27.45
C LYS A 60 -3.37 -7.77 27.41
N ARG A 61 -3.74 -6.53 27.78
CA ARG A 61 -2.75 -5.44 27.90
C ARG A 61 -1.81 -5.70 29.08
N GLN A 62 -0.54 -5.37 28.90
CA GLN A 62 0.46 -5.50 29.96
C GLN A 62 0.31 -4.41 31.01
N THR A 63 -0.19 -3.20 30.60
CA THR A 63 -0.38 -2.04 31.47
C THR A 63 -1.77 -1.45 31.26
N GLY A 64 -2.37 -0.88 32.31
CA GLY A 64 -3.63 -0.12 32.23
C GLY A 64 -4.91 -0.96 32.18
N GLY A 65 -4.83 -2.29 32.20
CA GLY A 65 -6.00 -3.18 32.13
C GLY A 65 -6.67 -3.23 30.75
N GLY A 66 -7.66 -4.12 30.60
CA GLY A 66 -8.36 -4.32 29.32
C GLY A 66 -7.58 -5.13 28.32
N TYR A 67 -8.00 -5.02 27.07
CA TYR A 67 -7.47 -5.80 25.94
C TYR A 67 -6.97 -4.90 24.83
N GLU A 68 -5.99 -5.37 24.08
CA GLU A 68 -5.41 -4.70 22.94
C GLU A 68 -5.74 -5.47 21.65
N ILE A 69 -6.14 -4.75 20.60
CA ILE A 69 -6.53 -5.35 19.32
C ILE A 69 -5.28 -5.77 18.57
N VAL A 70 -5.16 -7.06 18.27
CA VAL A 70 -4.12 -7.61 17.40
C VAL A 70 -4.60 -7.68 15.94
N SER A 71 -5.87 -8.08 15.72
CA SER A 71 -6.45 -8.12 14.37
C SER A 71 -7.93 -7.75 14.42
N GLY A 72 -8.39 -6.96 13.41
CA GLY A 72 -9.77 -6.59 13.26
C GLY A 72 -10.09 -5.12 13.59
N HIS A 73 -9.14 -4.21 13.52
CA HIS A 73 -9.31 -2.77 13.78
C HIS A 73 -10.47 -2.15 12.98
N ARG A 74 -10.69 -2.53 11.71
CA ARG A 74 -11.82 -2.05 10.91
C ARG A 74 -13.18 -2.49 11.49
N ARG A 75 -13.28 -3.73 11.98
CA ARG A 75 -14.51 -4.26 12.62
C ARG A 75 -14.80 -3.55 13.95
N TYR A 76 -13.78 -3.31 14.74
CA TYR A 76 -13.88 -2.52 15.96
C TYR A 76 -14.37 -1.10 15.67
N GLU A 77 -13.77 -0.40 14.71
CA GLU A 77 -14.18 0.95 14.33
C GLU A 77 -15.62 0.99 13.79
N ALA A 78 -16.01 -0.01 12.98
CA ALA A 78 -17.39 -0.12 12.49
C ALA A 78 -18.40 -0.31 13.64
N CYS A 79 -18.07 -1.14 14.65
CA CYS A 79 -18.89 -1.30 15.86
C CYS A 79 -19.00 0.01 16.66
N LYS A 80 -17.91 0.76 16.78
CA LYS A 80 -17.87 2.07 17.43
C LYS A 80 -18.80 3.07 16.73
N ARG A 81 -18.78 3.14 15.38
CA ARG A 81 -19.68 3.99 14.59
C ARG A 81 -21.15 3.60 14.76
N LEU A 82 -21.44 2.31 14.97
CA LEU A 82 -22.77 1.80 15.23
C LEU A 82 -23.20 1.93 16.70
N ASN A 83 -22.38 2.51 17.56
CA ASN A 83 -22.60 2.60 19.01
C ASN A 83 -22.97 1.24 19.64
N LYS A 84 -22.35 0.14 19.16
CA LYS A 84 -22.53 -1.17 19.77
C LYS A 84 -21.87 -1.19 21.15
N PHE A 85 -22.50 -1.87 22.10
CA PHE A 85 -21.98 -2.00 23.46
C PHE A 85 -20.80 -2.99 23.52
N ASP A 86 -20.91 -4.09 22.81
CA ASP A 86 -19.96 -5.18 22.81
C ASP A 86 -19.58 -5.67 21.40
N ILE A 87 -18.50 -6.44 21.32
CA ILE A 87 -18.01 -7.07 20.09
C ILE A 87 -17.51 -8.47 20.41
N PRO A 88 -17.75 -9.45 19.53
CA PRO A 88 -17.18 -10.80 19.69
C PRO A 88 -15.65 -10.75 19.50
N VAL A 89 -14.93 -11.35 20.46
CA VAL A 89 -13.48 -11.39 20.48
C VAL A 89 -12.98 -12.81 20.72
N ILE A 90 -11.78 -13.09 20.19
CA ILE A 90 -10.94 -14.23 20.57
C ILE A 90 -9.76 -13.67 21.36
N VAL A 91 -9.62 -14.09 22.61
CA VAL A 91 -8.49 -13.70 23.45
C VAL A 91 -7.36 -14.68 23.22
N ARG A 92 -6.21 -14.17 22.79
CA ARG A 92 -4.97 -14.94 22.65
C ARG A 92 -3.95 -14.45 23.67
N ASP A 93 -3.24 -15.39 24.28
CA ASP A 93 -2.08 -15.07 25.09
C ASP A 93 -0.85 -14.98 24.17
N LEU A 94 -0.50 -13.76 23.80
CA LEU A 94 0.56 -13.44 22.84
C LEU A 94 1.56 -12.50 23.48
N THR A 95 2.84 -12.80 23.28
CA THR A 95 3.93 -11.86 23.56
C THR A 95 3.84 -10.63 22.63
N ASP A 96 4.61 -9.60 22.90
CA ASP A 96 4.65 -8.40 22.05
C ASP A 96 5.10 -8.75 20.62
N GLU A 97 6.10 -9.62 20.50
CA GLU A 97 6.64 -10.10 19.23
C GLU A 97 5.61 -10.91 18.44
N GLU A 98 4.94 -11.86 19.08
CA GLU A 98 3.89 -12.68 18.44
C GLU A 98 2.69 -11.85 18.01
N ALA A 99 2.31 -10.84 18.79
CA ALA A 99 1.24 -9.92 18.45
C ALA A 99 1.60 -9.08 17.22
N ILE A 100 2.84 -8.55 17.15
CA ILE A 100 3.34 -7.83 15.99
C ILE A 100 3.32 -8.72 14.74
N LEU A 101 3.87 -9.94 14.83
CA LEU A 101 3.88 -10.88 13.71
C LEU A 101 2.47 -11.21 13.23
N THR A 102 1.56 -11.53 14.16
CA THR A 102 0.16 -11.84 13.85
C THR A 102 -0.54 -10.66 13.18
N MET A 103 -0.33 -9.44 13.68
CA MET A 103 -0.89 -8.21 13.11
C MET A 103 -0.36 -7.96 11.70
N VAL A 104 0.95 -8.05 11.50
CA VAL A 104 1.60 -7.81 10.20
C VAL A 104 1.12 -8.83 9.17
N ASP A 105 1.14 -10.13 9.51
CA ASP A 105 0.75 -11.20 8.59
C ASP A 105 -0.72 -11.09 8.17
N ALA A 106 -1.62 -10.79 9.11
CA ALA A 106 -3.05 -10.58 8.80
C ALA A 106 -3.31 -9.38 7.87
N ASN A 107 -2.42 -8.42 7.82
CA ASN A 107 -2.57 -7.23 6.98
C ASN A 107 -1.80 -7.31 5.66
N LEU A 108 -0.65 -8.01 5.62
CA LEU A 108 0.10 -8.20 4.37
C LEU A 108 -0.65 -9.05 3.34
N GLN A 109 -1.65 -9.82 3.77
CA GLN A 109 -2.52 -10.63 2.90
C GLN A 109 -3.64 -9.81 2.20
N ARG A 110 -3.74 -8.50 2.46
CA ARG A 110 -4.75 -7.64 1.81
C ARG A 110 -4.35 -7.37 0.36
N GLU A 111 -5.35 -7.33 -0.54
CA GLU A 111 -5.13 -7.04 -1.96
C GLU A 111 -4.55 -5.64 -2.22
N ARG A 112 -4.92 -4.66 -1.39
CA ARG A 112 -4.50 -3.27 -1.55
C ARG A 112 -3.87 -2.75 -0.26
N ILE A 113 -2.54 -2.68 -0.27
CA ILE A 113 -1.74 -2.15 0.84
C ILE A 113 -0.93 -0.97 0.30
N LEU A 114 -0.90 0.13 1.05
CA LEU A 114 -0.08 1.29 0.68
C LEU A 114 1.42 0.96 0.79
N PRO A 115 2.27 1.56 -0.05
CA PRO A 115 3.73 1.43 0.07
C PRO A 115 4.26 1.76 1.46
N SER A 116 3.73 2.81 2.11
CA SER A 116 4.08 3.16 3.48
C SER A 116 3.68 2.08 4.49
N GLU A 117 2.48 1.52 4.36
CA GLU A 117 2.00 0.45 5.24
C GLU A 117 2.88 -0.80 5.12
N LYS A 118 3.23 -1.21 3.89
CA LYS A 118 4.20 -2.30 3.64
C LYS A 118 5.57 -1.99 4.25
N ALA A 119 6.05 -0.75 4.10
CA ALA A 119 7.35 -0.32 4.62
C ALA A 119 7.45 -0.48 6.13
N PHE A 120 6.48 0.04 6.88
CA PHE A 120 6.46 -0.07 8.34
C PHE A 120 6.18 -1.50 8.80
N ALA A 121 5.30 -2.25 8.12
CA ALA A 121 5.02 -3.64 8.42
C ALA A 121 6.28 -4.51 8.29
N TYR A 122 7.00 -4.40 7.18
CA TYR A 122 8.25 -5.13 6.98
C TYR A 122 9.34 -4.71 7.97
N LYS A 123 9.43 -3.41 8.31
CA LYS A 123 10.36 -2.96 9.33
C LYS A 123 10.07 -3.60 10.68
N MET A 124 8.80 -3.56 11.14
CA MET A 124 8.41 -4.16 12.41
C MET A 124 8.71 -5.67 12.45
N LYS A 125 8.34 -6.40 11.38
CA LYS A 125 8.62 -7.84 11.30
C LYS A 125 10.11 -8.14 11.27
N MET A 126 10.90 -7.34 10.54
CA MET A 126 12.35 -7.45 10.50
C MET A 126 12.98 -7.20 11.87
N ASP A 127 12.50 -6.20 12.62
CA ASP A 127 13.03 -5.88 13.94
C ASP A 127 12.75 -7.05 14.92
N VAL A 128 11.56 -7.64 14.89
CA VAL A 128 11.23 -8.84 15.68
C VAL A 128 12.16 -10.02 15.33
N LEU A 129 12.33 -10.32 14.04
CA LEU A 129 13.20 -11.42 13.59
C LEU A 129 14.66 -11.21 13.99
N ARG A 130 15.15 -9.98 13.99
CA ARG A 130 16.52 -9.65 14.46
C ARG A 130 16.66 -9.87 15.95
N HIS A 131 15.67 -9.51 16.75
CA HIS A 131 15.67 -9.76 18.18
C HIS A 131 15.70 -11.26 18.49
N GLN A 132 14.90 -12.05 17.79
CA GLN A 132 14.89 -13.50 17.94
C GLN A 132 16.19 -14.16 17.45
N GLY A 133 16.75 -13.71 16.32
CA GLY A 133 18.00 -14.23 15.74
C GLY A 133 19.23 -13.95 16.58
N SER A 134 19.24 -12.89 17.40
CA SER A 134 20.34 -12.59 18.32
C SER A 134 20.41 -13.57 19.51
N SER A 135 19.33 -14.33 19.76
CA SER A 135 19.27 -15.36 20.80
C SER A 135 19.61 -16.78 20.31
N CYS A 136 19.69 -16.99 18.98
CA CYS A 136 20.03 -18.29 18.37
C CYS A 136 21.45 -18.24 17.81
N GLN A 137 22.35 -19.11 18.33
CA GLN A 137 23.77 -19.22 17.89
C GLN A 137 23.96 -19.85 16.49
N ASP A 138 22.90 -20.28 15.81
CA ASP A 138 22.95 -20.87 14.46
C ASP A 138 22.60 -19.81 13.40
N GLY A 139 23.61 -19.00 13.05
CA GLY A 139 23.52 -17.90 12.09
C GLY A 139 23.53 -18.33 10.61
N THR A 140 22.61 -19.18 10.17
CA THR A 140 22.60 -19.71 8.80
C THR A 140 21.69 -18.99 7.81
N LYS A 141 20.71 -18.20 8.26
CA LYS A 141 19.88 -17.40 7.34
C LYS A 141 19.79 -15.95 7.78
N ARG A 142 19.84 -15.04 6.80
CA ARG A 142 19.63 -13.60 7.06
C ARG A 142 18.14 -13.35 7.32
N SER A 143 17.81 -12.45 8.24
CA SER A 143 16.42 -12.13 8.60
C SER A 143 15.58 -11.65 7.41
N ASP A 144 16.21 -11.03 6.40
CA ASP A 144 15.54 -10.61 5.16
C ASP A 144 15.18 -11.79 4.24
N GLU A 145 16.00 -12.85 4.20
CA GLU A 145 15.71 -14.08 3.46
C GLU A 145 14.57 -14.86 4.14
N THR A 146 14.61 -14.98 5.47
CA THR A 146 13.52 -15.60 6.25
C THR A 146 12.19 -14.87 6.05
N LEU A 147 12.24 -13.52 5.99
CA LEU A 147 11.06 -12.72 5.75
C LEU A 147 10.53 -12.92 4.32
N ALA A 148 11.41 -13.00 3.32
CA ALA A 148 11.04 -13.24 1.92
C ALA A 148 10.37 -14.61 1.72
N GLU A 149 10.80 -15.65 2.44
CA GLU A 149 10.16 -16.97 2.39
C GLU A 149 8.70 -16.97 2.89
N SER A 150 8.34 -16.00 3.74
CA SER A 150 6.98 -15.87 4.31
C SER A 150 6.09 -14.88 3.56
N THR A 151 6.57 -14.28 2.46
CA THR A 151 5.87 -13.24 1.71
C THR A 151 6.08 -13.41 0.20
N ASP A 152 5.25 -12.79 -0.63
CA ASP A 152 5.39 -12.81 -2.09
C ASP A 152 6.50 -11.87 -2.60
N ASP A 153 7.04 -10.99 -1.73
CA ASP A 153 8.06 -10.03 -2.10
C ASP A 153 9.48 -10.63 -1.90
N SER A 154 10.38 -10.40 -2.86
CA SER A 154 11.79 -10.80 -2.74
C SER A 154 12.51 -10.03 -1.60
N ALA A 155 13.56 -10.60 -1.02
CA ALA A 155 14.38 -9.94 0.02
C ALA A 155 14.83 -8.53 -0.41
N ARG A 156 15.23 -8.36 -1.69
CA ARG A 156 15.60 -7.07 -2.25
C ARG A 156 14.42 -6.07 -2.26
N GLN A 157 13.23 -6.54 -2.60
CA GLN A 157 12.02 -5.70 -2.61
C GLN A 157 11.63 -5.28 -1.19
N ILE A 158 11.69 -6.21 -0.23
CA ILE A 158 11.47 -5.94 1.19
C ILE A 158 12.40 -4.83 1.70
N GLN A 159 13.70 -4.92 1.41
CA GLN A 159 14.67 -3.89 1.79
C GLN A 159 14.34 -2.53 1.15
N ARG A 160 13.85 -2.50 -0.08
CA ARG A 160 13.39 -1.27 -0.74
C ARG A 160 12.17 -0.66 -0.03
N TYR A 161 11.19 -1.48 0.39
CA TYR A 161 10.07 -0.98 1.17
C TYR A 161 10.54 -0.45 2.53
N ILE A 162 11.33 -1.23 3.28
CA ILE A 162 11.87 -0.80 4.58
C ILE A 162 12.60 0.54 4.43
N ARG A 163 13.32 0.75 3.33
CA ARG A 163 14.03 2.00 3.10
C ARG A 163 13.10 3.22 3.03
N LEU A 164 11.85 3.08 2.60
CA LEU A 164 10.88 4.18 2.58
C LEU A 164 10.57 4.76 3.98
N THR A 165 10.78 3.99 5.06
CA THR A 165 10.56 4.48 6.42
C THR A 165 11.50 5.62 6.83
N TYR A 166 12.52 5.92 6.02
CA TYR A 166 13.45 7.04 6.22
C TYR A 166 13.06 8.29 5.42
N LEU A 167 11.94 8.25 4.70
CA LEU A 167 11.39 9.44 4.04
C LEU A 167 10.72 10.36 5.05
N ILE A 168 10.74 11.66 4.75
CA ILE A 168 9.87 12.61 5.44
C ILE A 168 8.39 12.26 5.13
N PRO A 169 7.45 12.55 6.06
CA PRO A 169 6.04 12.18 5.89
C PRO A 169 5.41 12.68 4.59
N GLU A 170 5.80 13.85 4.13
CA GLU A 170 5.30 14.50 2.92
C GLU A 170 5.66 13.71 1.66
N LEU A 171 6.94 13.31 1.52
CA LEU A 171 7.38 12.49 0.38
C LEU A 171 6.81 11.07 0.45
N LEU A 172 6.70 10.49 1.65
CA LEU A 172 6.10 9.18 1.83
C LEU A 172 4.63 9.18 1.39
N LYS A 173 3.89 10.25 1.71
CA LYS A 173 2.52 10.44 1.23
C LYS A 173 2.44 10.52 -0.29
N MET A 174 3.38 11.23 -0.95
CA MET A 174 3.43 11.30 -2.42
C MET A 174 3.73 9.93 -3.06
N VAL A 175 4.48 9.06 -2.37
CA VAL A 175 4.69 7.66 -2.81
C VAL A 175 3.39 6.86 -2.68
N ASP A 176 2.65 7.03 -1.60
CA ASP A 176 1.35 6.37 -1.38
C ASP A 176 0.29 6.79 -2.42
N GLU A 177 0.32 8.05 -2.82
CA GLU A 177 -0.57 8.63 -3.84
C GLU A 177 -0.12 8.27 -5.28
N GLY A 178 1.04 7.63 -5.45
CA GLY A 178 1.59 7.26 -6.74
C GLY A 178 2.17 8.44 -7.54
N ILE A 179 2.29 9.62 -6.94
CA ILE A 179 2.91 10.82 -7.54
C ILE A 179 4.42 10.59 -7.68
N VAL A 180 5.04 10.04 -6.65
CA VAL A 180 6.46 9.66 -6.63
C VAL A 180 6.57 8.15 -6.83
N PRO A 181 7.24 7.68 -7.89
CA PRO A 181 7.49 6.25 -8.09
C PRO A 181 8.30 5.65 -6.93
N LEU A 182 8.03 4.39 -6.58
CA LEU A 182 8.71 3.67 -5.48
C LEU A 182 10.24 3.79 -5.57
N THR A 183 10.80 3.64 -6.77
CA THR A 183 12.26 3.72 -6.99
C THR A 183 12.81 5.11 -6.66
N ALA A 184 12.11 6.17 -7.04
CA ALA A 184 12.48 7.53 -6.71
C ALA A 184 12.38 7.78 -5.19
N GLY A 185 11.31 7.32 -4.54
CA GLY A 185 11.15 7.36 -3.10
C GLY A 185 12.31 6.67 -2.37
N VAL A 186 12.71 5.47 -2.83
CA VAL A 186 13.89 4.78 -2.28
C VAL A 186 15.16 5.61 -2.48
N ASN A 187 15.35 6.25 -3.63
CA ASN A 187 16.52 7.11 -3.83
C ASN A 187 16.52 8.32 -2.87
N TYR A 188 15.40 9.00 -2.72
CA TYR A 188 15.26 10.13 -1.79
C TYR A 188 15.50 9.75 -0.33
N SER A 189 15.13 8.53 0.07
CA SER A 189 15.32 8.05 1.45
C SER A 189 16.79 7.94 1.89
N TYR A 190 17.75 8.03 0.95
CA TYR A 190 19.19 8.07 1.25
C TYR A 190 19.70 9.49 1.45
N MET A 191 18.89 10.50 1.15
CA MET A 191 19.26 11.91 1.26
C MET A 191 18.97 12.42 2.67
N ARG A 192 19.59 13.55 3.04
CA ARG A 192 19.36 14.21 4.32
C ARG A 192 17.96 14.79 4.40
N GLN A 193 17.40 14.95 5.59
CA GLN A 193 16.02 15.42 5.76
C GLN A 193 15.75 16.77 5.10
N PHE A 194 16.69 17.73 5.21
CA PHE A 194 16.52 19.04 4.59
C PHE A 194 16.56 18.96 3.05
N GLU A 195 17.40 18.07 2.47
CA GLU A 195 17.43 17.81 1.03
C GLU A 195 16.11 17.18 0.57
N GLN A 196 15.57 16.26 1.36
CA GLN A 196 14.24 15.68 1.09
C GLN A 196 13.14 16.74 1.12
N MET A 197 13.20 17.70 2.07
CA MET A 197 12.26 18.81 2.15
C MET A 197 12.35 19.70 0.90
N THR A 198 13.55 19.99 0.44
CA THR A 198 13.79 20.77 -0.79
C THR A 198 13.23 20.03 -2.02
N VAL A 199 13.47 18.71 -2.13
CA VAL A 199 12.89 17.88 -3.18
C VAL A 199 11.36 17.93 -3.14
N TRP A 200 10.76 17.80 -1.95
CA TRP A 200 9.31 17.90 -1.79
C TRP A 200 8.78 19.25 -2.27
N MET A 201 9.41 20.36 -1.87
CA MET A 201 9.03 21.70 -2.33
C MET A 201 9.09 21.84 -3.87
N MET A 202 10.13 21.29 -4.49
CA MET A 202 10.26 21.27 -5.96
C MET A 202 9.16 20.43 -6.64
N LEU A 203 8.80 19.27 -6.04
CA LEU A 203 7.74 18.41 -6.56
C LEU A 203 6.33 19.00 -6.40
N MET A 204 6.12 19.91 -5.43
CA MET A 204 4.87 20.65 -5.29
C MET A 204 4.67 21.66 -6.41
N ASP A 205 5.74 22.13 -7.04
CA ASP A 205 5.67 22.95 -8.24
C ASP A 205 5.38 22.05 -9.46
N LYS A 206 4.14 22.09 -9.94
CA LYS A 206 3.68 21.32 -11.11
C LYS A 206 4.43 21.63 -12.42
N SER A 207 5.15 22.75 -12.46
CA SER A 207 6.01 23.11 -13.61
C SER A 207 7.31 22.32 -13.62
N MET A 208 7.67 21.64 -12.52
CA MET A 208 8.90 20.89 -12.40
C MET A 208 8.67 19.38 -12.53
N SER A 209 9.61 18.70 -13.17
CA SER A 209 9.61 17.25 -13.28
C SER A 209 11.02 16.69 -13.16
N ILE A 210 11.12 15.45 -12.69
CA ILE A 210 12.39 14.74 -12.53
C ILE A 210 12.24 13.31 -13.03
N THR A 211 13.26 12.80 -13.71
CA THR A 211 13.30 11.39 -14.14
C THR A 211 13.93 10.52 -13.05
N THR A 212 13.60 9.22 -13.05
CA THR A 212 14.15 8.27 -12.07
C THR A 212 15.68 8.21 -12.10
N ASP A 213 16.29 8.30 -13.28
CA ASP A 213 17.76 8.31 -13.43
C ASP A 213 18.38 9.52 -12.72
N LYS A 214 17.75 10.69 -12.86
CA LYS A 214 18.20 11.90 -12.15
C LYS A 214 18.05 11.80 -10.64
N THR A 215 17.04 11.06 -10.14
CA THR A 215 16.94 10.81 -8.69
C THR A 215 18.09 9.94 -8.17
N GLU A 216 18.58 9.01 -9.00
CA GLU A 216 19.74 8.18 -8.65
C GLU A 216 21.05 8.98 -8.67
N GLU A 217 21.25 9.82 -9.68
CA GLU A 217 22.40 10.77 -9.72
C GLU A 217 22.40 11.67 -8.49
N MET A 218 21.24 12.26 -8.14
CA MET A 218 21.07 13.14 -6.98
C MET A 218 21.37 12.41 -5.66
N LYS A 219 20.88 11.17 -5.49
CA LYS A 219 21.23 10.30 -4.34
C LYS A 219 22.73 10.09 -4.23
N ASN A 220 23.42 9.82 -5.35
CA ASN A 220 24.86 9.59 -5.35
C ASN A 220 25.64 10.89 -5.05
N ALA A 221 25.18 12.03 -5.54
CA ALA A 221 25.76 13.33 -5.21
C ALA A 221 25.59 13.68 -3.72
N SER A 222 24.39 13.44 -3.14
CA SER A 222 24.10 13.64 -1.71
C SER A 222 25.00 12.81 -0.77
N LYS A 223 25.51 11.65 -1.22
CA LYS A 223 26.47 10.85 -0.46
C LYS A 223 27.86 11.50 -0.37
N THR A 224 28.25 12.27 -1.37
CA THR A 224 29.59 12.87 -1.48
C THR A 224 29.65 14.28 -0.92
N LYS A 225 28.58 15.05 -1.09
CA LYS A 225 28.47 16.43 -0.58
C LYS A 225 27.05 16.71 -0.11
N GLU A 226 26.92 17.72 0.71
CA GLU A 226 25.63 18.30 1.04
C GLU A 226 25.12 19.12 -0.15
N LEU A 227 23.87 18.84 -0.58
CA LEU A 227 23.26 19.50 -1.73
C LEU A 227 22.45 20.71 -1.26
N ASN A 228 22.76 21.86 -1.81
CA ASN A 228 21.94 23.07 -1.61
C ASN A 228 20.72 23.08 -2.56
N GLU A 229 19.86 24.09 -2.43
CA GLU A 229 18.66 24.22 -3.24
C GLU A 229 18.98 24.32 -4.74
N GLU A 230 20.03 25.07 -5.12
CA GLU A 230 20.44 25.22 -6.51
C GLU A 230 20.95 23.92 -7.12
N ASP A 231 21.74 23.15 -6.35
CA ASP A 231 22.21 21.83 -6.74
C ASP A 231 21.01 20.89 -7.03
N ILE A 232 20.02 20.86 -6.12
CA ILE A 232 18.81 20.01 -6.26
C ILE A 232 17.98 20.47 -7.44
N ARG A 233 17.77 21.78 -7.61
CA ARG A 233 17.04 22.37 -8.74
C ARG A 233 17.65 21.98 -10.08
N GLY A 234 18.97 21.85 -10.17
CA GLY A 234 19.68 21.44 -11.38
C GLY A 234 19.31 20.04 -11.90
N TYR A 235 18.78 19.15 -11.05
CA TYR A 235 18.28 17.83 -11.45
C TYR A 235 16.86 17.86 -12.01
N PHE A 236 16.08 18.91 -11.72
CA PHE A 236 14.73 19.07 -12.21
C PHE A 236 14.70 19.73 -13.59
N LYS A 237 13.76 19.31 -14.42
CA LYS A 237 13.43 19.99 -15.67
C LYS A 237 12.25 20.91 -15.44
N CYS A 238 12.43 22.19 -15.79
CA CYS A 238 11.31 23.10 -15.87
C CYS A 238 10.48 22.71 -17.11
N ASN A 239 9.30 22.16 -16.90
CA ASN A 239 8.33 22.02 -17.97
C ASN A 239 7.77 23.42 -18.22
N ALA A 240 8.32 24.15 -19.19
CA ALA A 240 7.67 25.35 -19.64
C ALA A 240 6.19 24.99 -19.88
N VAL A 241 5.30 25.67 -19.17
CA VAL A 241 3.86 25.50 -19.34
C VAL A 241 3.50 26.19 -20.64
N GLU A 242 3.82 25.57 -21.78
CA GLU A 242 2.97 25.75 -22.93
C GLU A 242 1.70 24.96 -22.61
N PRO A 243 0.53 25.59 -22.58
CA PRO A 243 -0.72 24.85 -22.53
C PRO A 243 -0.75 24.01 -23.81
N LYS A 244 -0.25 22.79 -23.75
CA LYS A 244 -0.60 21.80 -24.76
C LYS A 244 -2.10 21.61 -24.61
N GLU A 245 -2.88 22.36 -25.39
CA GLU A 245 -4.19 21.91 -25.77
C GLU A 245 -4.04 20.44 -26.10
N LYS A 246 -4.65 19.58 -25.27
CA LYS A 246 -4.70 18.16 -25.56
C LYS A 246 -5.38 18.06 -26.91
N ALA A 247 -4.56 17.85 -27.96
CA ALA A 247 -5.12 17.55 -29.26
C ALA A 247 -6.18 16.46 -29.02
N PRO A 248 -7.41 16.65 -29.52
CA PRO A 248 -8.49 15.72 -29.26
C PRO A 248 -7.96 14.33 -29.59
N LYS A 249 -8.05 13.42 -28.62
CA LYS A 249 -7.64 12.02 -28.83
C LYS A 249 -8.34 11.56 -30.09
N LYS A 250 -7.60 11.31 -31.17
CA LYS A 250 -8.14 10.76 -32.39
C LYS A 250 -8.83 9.46 -31.99
N GLN A 251 -10.12 9.51 -31.84
CA GLN A 251 -10.93 8.32 -31.66
C GLN A 251 -10.84 7.57 -32.97
N SER A 252 -10.12 6.46 -32.98
CA SER A 252 -10.12 5.57 -34.15
C SER A 252 -11.15 4.49 -33.92
N VAL A 253 -12.15 4.45 -34.77
CA VAL A 253 -13.07 3.33 -34.86
C VAL A 253 -12.45 2.35 -35.86
N LYS A 254 -12.20 1.11 -35.45
CA LYS A 254 -11.71 0.05 -36.31
C LYS A 254 -12.89 -0.84 -36.68
N PHE A 255 -13.21 -0.90 -37.94
CA PHE A 255 -14.16 -1.88 -38.49
C PHE A 255 -13.35 -3.07 -39.06
N ALA A 256 -13.82 -4.28 -38.81
CA ALA A 256 -13.31 -5.42 -39.54
C ALA A 256 -13.78 -5.32 -41.00
N PHE A 257 -12.95 -5.75 -41.97
CA PHE A 257 -13.32 -5.64 -43.38
C PHE A 257 -14.63 -6.40 -43.68
N ASP A 258 -14.86 -7.52 -43.01
CA ASP A 258 -16.04 -8.37 -43.16
C ASP A 258 -17.33 -7.65 -42.73
N GLU A 259 -17.25 -6.66 -41.83
CA GLU A 259 -18.41 -5.88 -41.37
C GLU A 259 -18.87 -4.82 -42.38
N ILE A 260 -17.98 -4.42 -43.28
CA ILE A 260 -18.23 -3.36 -44.28
C ILE A 260 -18.18 -3.85 -45.73
N SER A 261 -17.74 -5.09 -45.97
CA SER A 261 -17.64 -5.69 -47.32
C SER A 261 -18.94 -5.70 -48.10
N ASP A 262 -20.08 -5.88 -47.41
CA ASP A 262 -21.41 -5.92 -48.03
C ASP A 262 -21.84 -4.58 -48.65
N PHE A 263 -21.22 -3.47 -48.19
CA PHE A 263 -21.48 -2.12 -48.71
C PHE A 263 -20.58 -1.76 -49.88
N PHE A 264 -19.48 -2.55 -50.11
CA PHE A 264 -18.47 -2.31 -51.14
C PHE A 264 -18.11 -3.60 -51.87
N PRO A 265 -19.10 -4.21 -52.58
CA PRO A 265 -18.86 -5.45 -53.32
C PRO A 265 -17.76 -5.24 -54.37
N ASP A 266 -16.88 -6.21 -54.50
CA ASP A 266 -15.75 -6.28 -55.49
C ASP A 266 -14.60 -5.28 -55.26
N MET A 267 -14.51 -4.62 -54.10
CA MET A 267 -13.39 -3.70 -53.75
C MET A 267 -12.36 -4.35 -52.81
N GLN A 268 -11.09 -4.07 -53.04
CA GLN A 268 -10.02 -4.47 -52.15
C GLN A 268 -9.99 -3.58 -50.87
N PRO A 269 -9.52 -4.09 -49.71
CA PRO A 269 -9.54 -3.36 -48.43
C PRO A 269 -8.89 -1.95 -48.45
N LYS A 270 -7.89 -1.75 -49.34
CA LYS A 270 -7.26 -0.42 -49.51
C LYS A 270 -8.18 0.56 -50.25
N GLU A 271 -8.84 0.08 -51.29
CA GLU A 271 -9.76 0.89 -52.11
C GLU A 271 -11.01 1.29 -51.32
N VAL A 272 -11.51 0.38 -50.49
CA VAL A 272 -12.65 0.71 -49.54
C VAL A 272 -12.28 1.82 -48.61
N LYS A 273 -11.08 1.81 -48.06
CA LYS A 273 -10.62 2.89 -47.17
C LYS A 273 -10.59 4.25 -47.87
N ASP A 274 -10.04 4.28 -49.09
CA ASP A 274 -9.94 5.53 -49.85
C ASP A 274 -11.32 6.04 -50.27
N LYS A 275 -12.23 5.12 -50.60
CA LYS A 275 -13.63 5.46 -50.97
C LYS A 275 -14.43 5.99 -49.78
N ILE A 276 -14.26 5.41 -48.58
CA ILE A 276 -14.89 5.92 -47.35
C ILE A 276 -14.38 7.35 -47.04
N ILE A 277 -13.08 7.58 -47.18
CA ILE A 277 -12.51 8.90 -47.01
C ILE A 277 -13.11 9.92 -48.02
N GLU A 278 -13.21 9.53 -49.28
CA GLU A 278 -13.83 10.37 -50.35
C GLU A 278 -15.29 10.72 -50.00
N ILE A 279 -16.08 9.74 -49.55
CA ILE A 279 -17.48 9.96 -49.14
C ILE A 279 -17.57 10.92 -47.95
N LEU A 280 -16.70 10.74 -46.93
CA LEU A 280 -16.71 11.57 -45.73
C LEU A 280 -16.26 13.04 -45.99
N PHE A 281 -15.44 13.27 -47.02
CA PHE A 281 -15.06 14.62 -47.43
C PHE A 281 -16.02 15.29 -48.44
N ALA A 282 -16.96 14.52 -49.03
CA ALA A 282 -17.99 15.00 -49.93
C ALA A 282 -19.28 15.46 -49.22
N TRP A 283 -19.35 15.25 -47.92
CA TRP A 283 -20.42 15.68 -47.02
C TRP A 283 -19.93 16.85 -46.18
#